data_f5eb7148865fbd45d7f67a3173eeee28
#
_entry.id   f5eb7148865fbd45d7f67a3173eeee28
#
_cell.length_a   1.000
_cell.length_b   1.000
_cell.length_c   1.000
_cell.angle_alpha   90.00
_cell.angle_beta   90.00
_cell.angle_gamma   90.00
#
_symmetry.space_group_name_H-M   'P 1'
#
loop_
_entity.id
_entity.type
_entity.pdbx_description
1 polymer ?
#
loop_
_entity_poly.entity_id
_entity_poly.type
_entity_poly.pdbx_seq_one_letter_code
_entity_poly.pdbx_strand_id
1 'polypeptide(L)'
;MTVALKLITVVAEEVVAPKIAEDMMRLGASGYTMVEAHGQGSRGKRLGRVGELNLRIDAVVSEAVAEKIMARLSAHYFPRFATIAWLGDVSVLRGDKYV
;
A
#
# COMPACT_ATOMS: atom_id res chain seq x y z
N MET A 1 -11.19 7.82 -22.62
CA MET A 1 -10.31 6.66 -22.84
C MET A 1 -9.67 6.24 -21.53
N THR A 2 -9.63 4.95 -21.26
CA THR A 2 -9.02 4.44 -20.05
C THR A 2 -7.65 3.84 -20.34
N VAL A 3 -6.83 3.79 -19.32
CA VAL A 3 -5.49 3.20 -19.39
C VAL A 3 -5.39 2.13 -18.30
N ALA A 4 -4.80 0.99 -18.64
CA ALA A 4 -4.63 -0.12 -17.70
C ALA A 4 -3.40 0.13 -16.84
N LEU A 5 -3.58 0.12 -15.53
CA LEU A 5 -2.51 0.30 -14.57
C LEU A 5 -2.71 -0.68 -13.42
N LYS A 6 -1.90 -0.56 -12.39
CA LYS A 6 -1.99 -1.39 -11.20
C LYS A 6 -2.45 -0.56 -10.01
N LEU A 7 -3.29 -1.17 -9.19
CA LEU A 7 -3.60 -0.62 -7.87
C LEU A 7 -2.83 -1.44 -6.86
N ILE A 8 -1.97 -0.79 -6.10
CA ILE A 8 -1.32 -1.44 -4.97
C ILE A 8 -1.99 -0.96 -3.70
N THR A 9 -2.36 -1.91 -2.84
CA THR A 9 -2.99 -1.63 -1.56
C THR A 9 -2.12 -2.23 -0.47
N VAL A 10 -1.82 -1.43 0.55
CA VAL A 10 -1.04 -1.86 1.70
C VAL A 10 -1.85 -1.56 2.96
N VAL A 11 -1.93 -2.52 3.87
CA VAL A 11 -2.52 -2.27 5.18
C VAL A 11 -1.43 -2.53 6.22
N ALA A 12 -1.18 -1.54 7.04
CA ALA A 12 -0.07 -1.59 7.98
C ALA A 12 -0.42 -0.84 9.26
N GLU A 13 0.33 -1.14 10.29
CA GLU A 13 0.19 -0.45 11.57
C GLU A 13 0.55 1.03 11.43
N GLU A 14 -0.09 1.84 12.24
CA GLU A 14 0.09 3.29 12.25
C GLU A 14 1.55 3.70 12.36
N VAL A 15 2.31 2.97 13.17
CA VAL A 15 3.70 3.34 13.44
C VAL A 15 4.57 3.25 12.19
N VAL A 16 4.22 2.40 11.24
CA VAL A 16 5.07 2.16 10.06
C VAL A 16 4.44 2.65 8.76
N ALA A 17 3.13 2.86 8.73
CA ALA A 17 2.44 3.22 7.49
C ALA A 17 2.97 4.49 6.83
N PRO A 18 3.26 5.58 7.56
CA PRO A 18 3.80 6.77 6.91
C PRO A 18 5.15 6.52 6.23
N LYS A 19 5.96 5.67 6.81
CA LYS A 19 7.26 5.34 6.25
C LYS A 19 7.10 4.51 4.97
N ILE A 20 6.14 3.60 4.97
CA ILE A 20 5.82 2.83 3.76
C ILE A 20 5.39 3.78 2.64
N ALA A 21 4.52 4.75 2.96
CA ALA A 21 4.06 5.71 1.97
C ALA A 21 5.23 6.50 1.38
N GLU A 22 6.19 6.92 2.22
CA GLU A 22 7.39 7.60 1.75
C GLU A 22 8.18 6.72 0.77
N ASP A 23 8.35 5.46 1.13
CA ASP A 23 9.07 4.51 0.27
C ASP A 23 8.36 4.36 -1.07
N MET A 24 7.03 4.27 -1.05
CA MET A 24 6.26 4.14 -2.29
C MET A 24 6.49 5.33 -3.21
N MET A 25 6.52 6.54 -2.65
CA MET A 25 6.79 7.74 -3.44
C MET A 25 8.20 7.72 -4.01
N ARG A 26 9.18 7.32 -3.19
CA ARG A 26 10.57 7.23 -3.65
C ARG A 26 10.74 6.22 -4.77
N LEU A 27 9.95 5.15 -4.76
CA LEU A 27 10.05 4.08 -5.75
C LEU A 27 9.27 4.37 -7.02
N GLY A 28 8.54 5.48 -7.07
CA GLY A 28 7.95 5.94 -8.32
C GLY A 28 6.45 6.19 -8.30
N ALA A 29 5.76 6.00 -7.18
CA ALA A 29 4.35 6.36 -7.11
C ALA A 29 4.21 7.86 -7.23
N SER A 30 3.21 8.32 -7.99
CA SER A 30 2.96 9.76 -8.15
C SER A 30 2.11 10.31 -7.02
N GLY A 31 1.47 9.45 -6.25
CA GLY A 31 0.66 9.85 -5.12
C GLY A 31 0.05 8.64 -4.45
N TYR A 32 -0.65 8.86 -3.35
CA TYR A 32 -1.34 7.78 -2.65
C TYR A 32 -2.51 8.36 -1.86
N THR A 33 -3.41 7.46 -1.47
CA THR A 33 -4.50 7.79 -0.54
C THR A 33 -4.30 6.93 0.70
N MET A 34 -4.42 7.53 1.87
CA MET A 34 -4.26 6.81 3.12
C MET A 34 -5.49 7.05 3.98
N VAL A 35 -6.06 5.97 4.51
CA VAL A 35 -7.25 6.04 5.36
C VAL A 35 -7.07 5.10 6.54
N GLU A 36 -7.80 5.37 7.62
CA GLU A 36 -7.86 4.46 8.75
C GLU A 36 -8.61 3.20 8.33
N ALA A 37 -8.18 2.07 8.85
CA ALA A 37 -8.74 0.79 8.47
C ALA A 37 -8.94 -0.09 9.70
N HIS A 38 -10.05 -0.82 9.68
CA HIS A 38 -10.36 -1.80 10.71
C HIS A 38 -10.56 -3.15 10.06
N GLY A 39 -10.11 -4.19 10.71
CA GLY A 39 -10.27 -5.52 10.17
C GLY A 39 -9.74 -6.56 11.15
N GLN A 40 -9.86 -7.81 10.79
CA GLN A 40 -9.34 -8.89 11.59
C GLN A 40 -8.45 -9.75 10.71
N GLY A 41 -7.18 -9.84 11.08
CA GLY A 41 -6.22 -10.64 10.34
C GLY A 41 -6.17 -12.07 10.87
N SER A 42 -5.40 -12.90 10.21
CA SER A 42 -5.24 -14.30 10.60
C SER A 42 -4.66 -14.45 11.99
N ARG A 43 -3.92 -13.45 12.46
CA ARG A 43 -3.34 -13.49 13.82
C ARG A 43 -4.30 -13.01 14.89
N GLY A 44 -5.41 -12.41 14.52
CA GLY A 44 -6.43 -11.95 15.46
C GLY A 44 -6.02 -10.81 16.37
N LYS A 45 -4.88 -10.21 16.15
CA LYS A 45 -4.32 -9.22 17.07
C LYS A 45 -4.41 -7.79 16.59
N ARG A 46 -4.68 -7.61 15.32
CA ARG A 46 -4.60 -6.27 14.72
C ARG A 46 -5.60 -5.30 15.31
N LEU A 47 -6.76 -5.79 15.70
CA LEU A 47 -7.82 -4.95 16.23
C LEU A 47 -7.84 -4.87 17.74
N GLY A 48 -7.08 -5.67 18.41
CA GLY A 48 -7.27 -5.87 19.84
C GLY A 48 -6.60 -4.86 20.73
N ARG A 49 -5.79 -3.98 20.22
CA ARG A 49 -5.00 -3.10 21.06
C ARG A 49 -5.56 -1.71 21.10
N VAL A 50 -5.77 -1.23 22.30
CA VAL A 50 -6.23 0.14 22.53
C VAL A 50 -5.12 1.10 22.12
N GLY A 51 -5.50 2.10 21.34
CA GLY A 51 -4.56 3.12 20.91
C GLY A 51 -3.78 2.78 19.65
N GLU A 52 -4.02 1.61 19.06
CA GLU A 52 -3.36 1.24 17.81
C GLU A 52 -4.34 1.34 16.65
N LEU A 53 -3.86 1.92 15.56
CA LEU A 53 -4.63 2.05 14.34
C LEU A 53 -3.90 1.31 13.23
N ASN A 54 -4.68 0.79 12.30
CA ASN A 54 -4.18 0.34 11.03
C ASN A 54 -4.52 1.39 9.98
N LEU A 55 -3.64 1.54 9.01
CA LEU A 55 -3.87 2.46 7.91
C LEU A 55 -3.83 1.67 6.61
N ARG A 56 -4.68 2.05 5.68
CA ARG A 56 -4.72 1.49 4.35
C ARG A 56 -4.18 2.53 3.39
N ILE A 57 -3.21 2.13 2.58
CA ILE A 57 -2.58 2.99 1.59
C ILE A 57 -2.89 2.42 0.22
N ASP A 58 -3.46 3.23 -0.64
CA ASP A 58 -3.76 2.86 -2.02
C ASP A 58 -2.98 3.77 -2.96
N ALA A 59 -2.40 3.20 -4.00
CA ALA A 59 -1.73 3.98 -5.04
C ALA A 59 -1.93 3.32 -6.38
N VAL A 60 -2.18 4.13 -7.40
CA VAL A 60 -2.24 3.66 -8.78
C VAL A 60 -0.88 3.90 -9.39
N VAL A 61 -0.27 2.85 -9.93
CA VAL A 61 1.11 2.88 -10.39
C VAL A 61 1.25 2.03 -11.65
N SER A 62 2.39 2.17 -12.33
CA SER A 62 2.74 1.27 -13.42
C SER A 62 3.09 -0.10 -12.87
N GLU A 63 3.07 -1.10 -13.73
CA GLU A 63 3.46 -2.46 -13.32
C GLU A 63 4.89 -2.49 -12.78
N ALA A 64 5.80 -1.78 -13.43
CA ALA A 64 7.20 -1.76 -13.00
C ALA A 64 7.35 -1.16 -11.59
N VAL A 65 6.62 -0.09 -11.31
CA VAL A 65 6.65 0.53 -9.99
C VAL A 65 6.02 -0.38 -8.96
N ALA A 66 4.91 -1.04 -9.32
CA ALA A 66 4.26 -2.00 -8.42
C ALA A 66 5.22 -3.10 -8.00
N GLU A 67 6.01 -3.63 -8.94
CA GLU A 67 6.98 -4.68 -8.63
C GLU A 67 8.05 -4.19 -7.67
N LYS A 68 8.53 -2.97 -7.85
CA LYS A 68 9.53 -2.39 -6.95
C LYS A 68 8.97 -2.23 -5.54
N ILE A 69 7.73 -1.75 -5.44
CA ILE A 69 7.11 -1.56 -4.14
C ILE A 69 6.90 -2.89 -3.43
N MET A 70 6.39 -3.90 -4.15
CA MET A 70 6.17 -5.22 -3.55
C MET A 70 7.47 -5.85 -3.08
N ALA A 71 8.54 -5.69 -3.86
CA ALA A 71 9.86 -6.20 -3.46
C ALA A 71 10.35 -5.53 -2.18
N ARG A 72 10.16 -4.22 -2.07
CA ARG A 72 10.56 -3.47 -0.87
C ARG A 72 9.76 -3.92 0.35
N LEU A 73 8.45 -4.07 0.20
CA LEU A 73 7.60 -4.52 1.29
C LEU A 73 8.03 -5.90 1.78
N SER A 74 8.28 -6.81 0.85
CA SER A 74 8.67 -8.17 1.17
C SER A 74 10.00 -8.23 1.90
N ALA A 75 10.97 -7.45 1.46
CA ALA A 75 12.32 -7.50 2.01
C ALA A 75 12.46 -6.74 3.32
N HIS A 76 11.71 -5.66 3.49
CA HIS A 76 11.99 -4.73 4.58
C HIS A 76 10.89 -4.65 5.64
N TYR A 77 9.63 -4.78 5.23
CA TYR A 77 8.52 -4.55 6.17
C TYR A 77 7.85 -5.83 6.64
N PHE A 78 7.56 -6.76 5.74
CA PHE A 78 6.86 -7.99 6.09
C PHE A 78 7.56 -8.78 7.19
N PRO A 79 8.90 -8.87 7.23
CA PRO A 79 9.55 -9.65 8.29
C PRO A 79 9.42 -9.04 9.68
N ARG A 80 9.11 -7.74 9.77
CA ARG A 80 9.16 -7.01 11.04
C ARG A 80 7.82 -6.50 11.53
N PHE A 81 6.85 -6.33 10.62
CA PHE A 81 5.60 -5.66 10.97
C PHE A 81 4.42 -6.45 10.44
N ALA A 82 3.28 -6.29 11.10
CA ALA A 82 2.03 -6.90 10.65
C ALA A 82 1.50 -6.11 9.46
N THR A 83 2.07 -6.35 8.29
CA THR A 83 1.78 -5.64 7.06
C THR A 83 1.30 -6.62 6.01
N ILE A 84 0.22 -6.26 5.31
CA ILE A 84 -0.27 -7.04 4.18
C ILE A 84 -0.39 -6.12 2.97
N ALA A 85 -0.31 -6.71 1.79
CA ALA A 85 -0.42 -5.95 0.57
C ALA A 85 -0.93 -6.83 -0.55
N TRP A 86 -1.55 -6.19 -1.54
CA TRP A 86 -1.99 -6.90 -2.73
C TRP A 86 -1.99 -5.96 -3.91
N LEU A 87 -2.04 -6.57 -5.11
CA LEU A 87 -2.12 -5.84 -6.37
C LEU A 87 -3.42 -6.19 -7.07
N GLY A 88 -3.98 -5.21 -7.75
CA GLY A 88 -5.12 -5.41 -8.61
C GLY A 88 -4.91 -4.69 -9.92
N ASP A 89 -5.63 -5.14 -10.94
CA ASP A 89 -5.65 -4.44 -12.23
C ASP A 89 -6.77 -3.43 -12.21
N VAL A 90 -6.47 -2.21 -12.69
CA VAL A 90 -7.45 -1.16 -12.76
C VAL A 90 -7.38 -0.48 -14.11
N SER A 91 -8.50 0.09 -14.52
CA SER A 91 -8.57 0.97 -15.68
C SER A 91 -8.85 2.36 -15.17
N VAL A 92 -8.00 3.31 -15.53
CA VAL A 92 -8.10 4.66 -15.00
C VAL A 92 -8.29 5.66 -16.13
N LEU A 93 -8.95 6.76 -15.79
CA LEU A 93 -8.95 7.95 -16.64
C LEU A 93 -7.71 8.76 -16.30
N ARG A 94 -7.22 9.54 -17.27
CA ARG A 94 -6.06 10.40 -17.06
C ARG A 94 -4.83 9.59 -16.62
N GLY A 95 -4.54 8.53 -17.38
CA GLY A 95 -3.43 7.63 -17.04
C GLY A 95 -2.09 8.32 -16.95
N ASP A 96 -1.89 9.41 -17.69
CA ASP A 96 -0.64 10.18 -17.66
C ASP A 96 -0.36 10.81 -16.29
N LYS A 97 -1.39 10.94 -15.46
CA LYS A 97 -1.22 11.48 -14.12
C LYS A 97 -0.44 10.54 -13.21
N TYR A 98 -0.43 9.25 -13.52
CA TYR A 98 0.10 8.21 -12.63
C TYR A 98 1.45 7.66 -13.07
N VAL A 99 1.94 8.11 -14.19
CA VAL A 99 3.21 7.60 -14.71
C VAL A 99 4.11 8.73 -15.21
#